data_b5a8fcad9b7ea9b06f9706f568ef899e
#
_entry.id   b5a8fcad9b7ea9b06f9706f568ef899e
#
_cell.length_a   1.000
_cell.length_b   1.000
_cell.length_c   1.000
_cell.angle_alpha   90.00
_cell.angle_beta   90.00
_cell.angle_gamma   90.00
#
_symmetry.space_group_name_H-M   'P 1'
#
loop_
_entity.id
_entity.type
_entity.pdbx_description
1 polymer ?
#
loop_
_entity_poly.entity_id
_entity_poly.type
_entity_poly.pdbx_seq_one_letter_code
_entity_poly.pdbx_strand_id
1 'polypeptide(L)'
;MSAFVGKYADELIKTAKYIATPGKGILAADESTGTIGKRLASINVENVESNRQALREMLFTAPGALEYLSGVILFEETLYQTAADGTPFVDILKAGNVIPGIKVDKGTVDIAGTVGETTTQGLDSLGARCAKYYEAGARFAKWRAVLKIGPGAEPSELAVKQNAEGLARYALICQENGLVPIVEPEILTDGPHDIKACAAATERVLAAVYKSLNDHKVLLEGTLLKPNMVTPGSDSPKARWRGGDSGVHGGGAAAHGAAGGAR
;
A
#
# COMPACT_ATOMS: atom_id res chain seq x y z
N MET A 1 7.61 22.68 -9.37
CA MET A 1 8.59 21.88 -10.13
C MET A 1 8.87 20.62 -9.32
N SER A 2 8.56 19.44 -9.87
CA SER A 2 9.04 18.20 -9.30
C SER A 2 10.56 18.26 -9.25
N ALA A 3 11.13 17.97 -8.10
CA ALA A 3 12.58 18.10 -7.96
C ALA A 3 13.31 16.76 -8.11
N PHE A 4 12.57 15.65 -8.21
CA PHE A 4 13.15 14.35 -8.53
C PHE A 4 13.44 14.28 -10.03
N VAL A 5 14.70 14.37 -10.40
CA VAL A 5 15.19 14.17 -11.77
C VAL A 5 16.09 12.92 -11.74
N GLY A 6 15.48 11.77 -11.43
CA GLY A 6 16.19 10.49 -11.42
C GLY A 6 16.13 9.80 -12.78
N LYS A 7 17.05 8.87 -13.02
CA LYS A 7 17.14 8.08 -14.26
C LYS A 7 15.86 7.28 -14.58
N TYR A 8 14.99 7.06 -13.59
CA TYR A 8 13.75 6.29 -13.70
C TYR A 8 12.47 7.13 -13.83
N ALA A 9 12.57 8.48 -13.89
CA ALA A 9 11.39 9.34 -13.82
C ALA A 9 10.30 8.96 -14.85
N ASP A 10 10.68 8.80 -16.11
CA ASP A 10 9.73 8.45 -17.19
C ASP A 10 9.14 7.03 -17.00
N GLU A 11 9.96 6.07 -16.57
CA GLU A 11 9.50 4.70 -16.27
C GLU A 11 8.50 4.69 -15.11
N LEU A 12 8.77 5.44 -14.05
CA LEU A 12 7.88 5.57 -12.89
C LEU A 12 6.53 6.15 -13.28
N ILE A 13 6.51 7.25 -14.05
CA ILE A 13 5.26 7.88 -14.52
C ILE A 13 4.48 6.92 -15.42
N LYS A 14 5.16 6.24 -16.34
CA LYS A 14 4.52 5.27 -17.24
C LYS A 14 3.93 4.10 -16.46
N THR A 15 4.67 3.57 -15.50
CA THR A 15 4.24 2.44 -14.66
C THR A 15 3.06 2.83 -13.78
N ALA A 16 3.10 3.99 -13.12
CA ALA A 16 1.99 4.49 -12.30
C ALA A 16 0.71 4.67 -13.13
N LYS A 17 0.81 5.26 -14.31
CA LYS A 17 -0.31 5.42 -15.24
C LYS A 17 -0.89 4.07 -15.69
N TYR A 18 -0.02 3.10 -16.00
CA TYR A 18 -0.48 1.77 -16.40
C TYR A 18 -1.23 1.07 -15.25
N ILE A 19 -0.70 1.13 -14.03
CA ILE A 19 -1.35 0.51 -12.86
C ILE A 19 -2.73 1.14 -12.61
N ALA A 20 -2.88 2.44 -12.84
CA ALA A 20 -4.13 3.18 -12.70
C ALA A 20 -5.09 3.04 -13.91
N THR A 21 -4.88 2.08 -14.81
CA THR A 21 -5.76 1.86 -15.97
C THR A 21 -7.19 1.60 -15.53
N PRO A 22 -8.19 2.36 -16.05
CA PRO A 22 -9.59 2.14 -15.72
C PRO A 22 -10.05 0.70 -16.03
N GLY A 23 -10.87 0.12 -15.15
CA GLY A 23 -11.37 -1.24 -15.28
C GLY A 23 -10.40 -2.33 -14.82
N LYS A 24 -9.20 -1.98 -14.38
CA LYS A 24 -8.24 -2.91 -13.79
C LYS A 24 -7.97 -2.58 -12.33
N GLY A 25 -7.58 -3.60 -11.55
CA GLY A 25 -7.26 -3.49 -10.14
C GLY A 25 -5.86 -3.98 -9.80
N ILE A 26 -5.47 -3.80 -8.54
CA ILE A 26 -4.27 -4.39 -7.96
C ILE A 26 -4.69 -5.52 -7.00
N LEU A 27 -4.15 -6.71 -7.20
CA LEU A 27 -4.31 -7.80 -6.26
C LEU A 27 -3.25 -7.68 -5.16
N ALA A 28 -3.69 -7.62 -3.91
CA ALA A 28 -2.80 -7.76 -2.75
C ALA A 28 -2.63 -9.24 -2.40
N ALA A 29 -1.47 -9.81 -2.72
CA ALA A 29 -1.07 -11.17 -2.39
C ALA A 29 0.23 -11.15 -1.57
N ASP A 30 0.36 -10.15 -0.70
CA ASP A 30 1.57 -9.77 0.01
C ASP A 30 1.55 -10.11 1.51
N GLU A 31 0.62 -10.97 1.93
CA GLU A 31 0.55 -11.40 3.33
C GLU A 31 1.88 -12.01 3.77
N SER A 32 2.38 -11.51 4.91
CA SER A 32 3.56 -12.09 5.55
C SER A 32 3.30 -13.54 5.98
N THR A 33 4.36 -14.31 6.19
CA THR A 33 4.27 -15.71 6.66
C THR A 33 3.36 -15.85 7.87
N GLY A 34 3.41 -14.91 8.84
CA GLY A 34 2.53 -14.94 10.02
C GLY A 34 1.07 -14.64 9.68
N THR A 35 0.81 -13.69 8.78
CA THR A 35 -0.56 -13.34 8.39
C THR A 35 -1.22 -14.47 7.59
N ILE A 36 -0.50 -15.02 6.59
CA ILE A 36 -1.03 -16.12 5.79
C ILE A 36 -1.20 -17.38 6.62
N GLY A 37 -0.33 -17.61 7.62
CA GLY A 37 -0.45 -18.73 8.56
C GLY A 37 -1.76 -18.70 9.35
N LYS A 38 -2.21 -17.54 9.79
CA LYS A 38 -3.53 -17.39 10.45
C LYS A 38 -4.69 -17.76 9.51
N ARG A 39 -4.60 -17.41 8.23
CA ARG A 39 -5.60 -17.76 7.21
C ARG A 39 -5.61 -19.25 6.91
N LEU A 40 -4.43 -19.86 6.74
CA LEU A 40 -4.32 -21.30 6.52
C LEU A 40 -4.83 -22.11 7.71
N ALA A 41 -4.52 -21.67 8.95
CA ALA A 41 -5.04 -22.30 10.16
C ALA A 41 -6.57 -22.30 10.25
N SER A 42 -7.24 -21.25 9.75
CA SER A 42 -8.71 -21.19 9.76
C SER A 42 -9.39 -22.26 8.89
N ILE A 43 -8.65 -22.88 7.97
CA ILE A 43 -9.10 -23.98 7.11
C ILE A 43 -8.33 -25.29 7.39
N ASN A 44 -7.65 -25.37 8.54
CA ASN A 44 -6.87 -26.54 8.98
C ASN A 44 -5.74 -26.95 8.00
N VAL A 45 -5.12 -25.97 7.35
CA VAL A 45 -3.96 -26.17 6.47
C VAL A 45 -2.69 -25.71 7.18
N GLU A 46 -1.65 -26.52 7.13
CA GLU A 46 -0.36 -26.23 7.75
C GLU A 46 0.35 -25.04 7.06
N ASN A 47 0.99 -24.17 7.86
CA ASN A 47 1.74 -23.04 7.34
C ASN A 47 3.17 -23.45 6.95
N VAL A 48 3.29 -24.17 5.86
CA VAL A 48 4.57 -24.56 5.23
C VAL A 48 4.74 -23.84 3.89
N GLU A 49 5.96 -23.75 3.39
CA GLU A 49 6.25 -23.02 2.16
C GLU A 49 5.44 -23.52 0.96
N SER A 50 5.34 -24.86 0.78
CA SER A 50 4.57 -25.45 -0.31
C SER A 50 3.10 -25.06 -0.32
N ASN A 51 2.46 -24.96 0.85
CA ASN A 51 1.06 -24.53 0.96
C ASN A 51 0.89 -23.04 0.68
N ARG A 52 1.87 -22.21 1.08
CA ARG A 52 1.87 -20.78 0.73
C ARG A 52 2.07 -20.58 -0.76
N GLN A 53 2.98 -21.34 -1.38
CA GLN A 53 3.22 -21.35 -2.82
C GLN A 53 1.97 -21.78 -3.60
N ALA A 54 1.34 -22.88 -3.23
CA ALA A 54 0.11 -23.37 -3.87
C ALA A 54 -1.03 -22.34 -3.81
N LEU A 55 -1.19 -21.65 -2.68
CA LEU A 55 -2.18 -20.56 -2.56
C LEU A 55 -1.88 -19.40 -3.53
N ARG A 56 -0.62 -19.01 -3.66
CA ARG A 56 -0.21 -17.94 -4.59
C ARG A 56 -0.38 -18.38 -6.05
N GLU A 57 0.01 -19.60 -6.39
CA GLU A 57 -0.18 -20.17 -7.71
C GLU A 57 -1.65 -20.15 -8.12
N MET A 58 -2.55 -20.61 -7.25
CA MET A 58 -3.99 -20.59 -7.50
C MET A 58 -4.49 -19.18 -7.86
N LEU A 59 -3.98 -18.14 -7.18
CA LEU A 59 -4.38 -16.74 -7.45
C LEU A 59 -3.84 -16.24 -8.80
N PHE A 60 -2.62 -16.64 -9.17
CA PHE A 60 -1.96 -16.11 -10.37
C PHE A 60 -2.29 -16.90 -11.63
N THR A 61 -2.81 -18.12 -11.49
CA THR A 61 -3.17 -19.00 -12.62
C THR A 61 -4.68 -19.18 -12.77
N ALA A 62 -5.49 -18.50 -11.94
CA ALA A 62 -6.96 -18.57 -12.06
C ALA A 62 -7.41 -18.13 -13.46
N PRO A 63 -8.19 -18.96 -14.19
CA PRO A 63 -8.60 -18.64 -15.55
C PRO A 63 -9.31 -17.29 -15.65
N GLY A 64 -8.86 -16.43 -16.55
CA GLY A 64 -9.43 -15.11 -16.80
C GLY A 64 -9.12 -14.04 -15.73
N ALA A 65 -8.46 -14.36 -14.61
CA ALA A 65 -8.24 -13.40 -13.53
C ALA A 65 -7.28 -12.26 -13.92
N LEU A 66 -6.20 -12.57 -14.65
CA LEU A 66 -5.15 -11.62 -14.97
C LEU A 66 -5.62 -10.48 -15.91
N GLU A 67 -6.67 -10.69 -16.71
CA GLU A 67 -7.21 -9.66 -17.59
C GLU A 67 -7.79 -8.45 -16.83
N TYR A 68 -8.22 -8.65 -15.57
CA TYR A 68 -8.78 -7.62 -14.70
C TYR A 68 -7.72 -6.98 -13.78
N LEU A 69 -6.46 -7.40 -13.87
CA LEU A 69 -5.38 -6.90 -13.02
C LEU A 69 -4.41 -6.03 -13.82
N SER A 70 -3.99 -4.94 -13.20
CA SER A 70 -2.85 -4.12 -13.65
C SER A 70 -1.59 -4.42 -12.86
N GLY A 71 -1.71 -4.90 -11.62
CA GLY A 71 -0.60 -5.22 -10.76
C GLY A 71 -0.93 -6.26 -9.69
N VAL A 72 0.10 -6.90 -9.15
CA VAL A 72 0.01 -7.80 -8.01
C VAL A 72 1.10 -7.45 -7.01
N ILE A 73 0.74 -7.22 -5.75
CA ILE A 73 1.71 -7.03 -4.68
C ILE A 73 2.13 -8.39 -4.14
N LEU A 74 3.41 -8.70 -4.21
CA LEU A 74 3.98 -9.95 -3.74
C LEU A 74 4.65 -9.80 -2.37
N PHE A 75 4.68 -10.86 -1.59
CA PHE A 75 5.58 -11.02 -0.46
C PHE A 75 6.99 -11.42 -0.98
N GLU A 76 8.04 -11.15 -0.21
CA GLU A 76 9.43 -11.40 -0.65
C GLU A 76 9.67 -12.86 -1.05
N GLU A 77 9.19 -13.83 -0.27
CA GLU A 77 9.26 -15.26 -0.59
C GLU A 77 8.65 -15.54 -1.97
N THR A 78 7.45 -15.00 -2.22
CA THR A 78 6.68 -15.24 -3.44
C THR A 78 7.31 -14.63 -4.69
N LEU A 79 8.04 -13.51 -4.55
CA LEU A 79 8.73 -12.88 -5.67
C LEU A 79 9.73 -13.81 -6.35
N TYR A 80 10.32 -14.74 -5.60
CA TYR A 80 11.35 -15.68 -6.06
C TYR A 80 10.83 -17.11 -6.27
N GLN A 81 9.54 -17.36 -6.03
CA GLN A 81 8.93 -18.68 -6.20
C GLN A 81 8.46 -18.92 -7.64
N THR A 82 8.20 -20.20 -7.92
CA THR A 82 7.70 -20.69 -9.21
C THR A 82 6.37 -21.40 -9.04
N ALA A 83 5.64 -21.59 -10.12
CA ALA A 83 4.52 -22.51 -10.20
C ALA A 83 5.01 -23.97 -10.18
N ALA A 84 4.09 -24.92 -10.09
CA ALA A 84 4.39 -26.36 -10.07
C ALA A 84 5.14 -26.86 -11.32
N ASP A 85 4.95 -26.18 -12.46
CA ASP A 85 5.64 -26.46 -13.72
C ASP A 85 7.05 -25.85 -13.80
N GLY A 86 7.49 -25.14 -12.76
CA GLY A 86 8.77 -24.44 -12.68
C GLY A 86 8.78 -23.03 -13.26
N THR A 87 7.67 -22.52 -13.78
CA THR A 87 7.58 -21.15 -14.32
C THR A 87 7.61 -20.12 -13.18
N PRO A 88 8.52 -19.11 -13.17
CA PRO A 88 8.54 -18.07 -12.16
C PRO A 88 7.22 -17.31 -12.09
N PHE A 89 6.71 -17.04 -10.91
CA PHE A 89 5.47 -16.26 -10.74
C PHE A 89 5.55 -14.88 -11.39
N VAL A 90 6.71 -14.26 -11.36
CA VAL A 90 6.95 -12.97 -12.04
C VAL A 90 6.72 -13.08 -13.54
N ASP A 91 7.10 -14.19 -14.16
CA ASP A 91 6.95 -14.39 -15.60
C ASP A 91 5.49 -14.72 -15.97
N ILE A 92 4.77 -15.47 -15.13
CA ILE A 92 3.32 -15.70 -15.29
C ILE A 92 2.58 -14.35 -15.28
N LEU A 93 2.88 -13.49 -14.31
CA LEU A 93 2.24 -12.17 -14.21
C LEU A 93 2.55 -11.30 -15.42
N LYS A 94 3.82 -11.23 -15.84
CA LYS A 94 4.24 -10.46 -17.02
C LYS A 94 3.58 -10.96 -18.30
N ALA A 95 3.46 -12.27 -18.48
CA ALA A 95 2.78 -12.87 -19.64
C ALA A 95 1.29 -12.47 -19.69
N GLY A 96 0.65 -12.28 -18.51
CA GLY A 96 -0.71 -11.75 -18.39
C GLY A 96 -0.81 -10.22 -18.47
N ASN A 97 0.27 -9.51 -18.79
CA ASN A 97 0.35 -8.04 -18.75
C ASN A 97 0.06 -7.45 -17.36
N VAL A 98 0.43 -8.16 -16.29
CA VAL A 98 0.27 -7.73 -14.91
C VAL A 98 1.64 -7.35 -14.34
N ILE A 99 1.75 -6.15 -13.77
CA ILE A 99 3.01 -5.66 -13.22
C ILE A 99 3.26 -6.29 -11.84
N PRO A 100 4.41 -6.95 -11.62
CA PRO A 100 4.78 -7.42 -10.29
C PRO A 100 5.15 -6.25 -9.38
N GLY A 101 4.66 -6.28 -8.16
CA GLY A 101 5.01 -5.36 -7.07
C GLY A 101 5.46 -6.12 -5.85
N ILE A 102 5.99 -5.42 -4.86
CA ILE A 102 6.64 -6.00 -3.69
C ILE A 102 6.31 -5.25 -2.40
N LYS A 103 5.91 -5.98 -1.35
CA LYS A 103 5.82 -5.45 -0.01
C LYS A 103 7.22 -5.28 0.58
N VAL A 104 7.60 -4.05 0.91
CA VAL A 104 8.95 -3.72 1.37
C VAL A 104 9.02 -3.32 2.84
N ASP A 105 7.90 -3.03 3.50
CA ASP A 105 7.89 -2.79 4.94
C ASP A 105 8.20 -4.07 5.75
N LYS A 106 8.67 -3.91 6.96
CA LYS A 106 8.99 -4.99 7.92
C LYS A 106 8.02 -5.02 9.10
N GLY A 107 6.79 -4.49 8.92
CA GLY A 107 5.78 -4.44 9.96
C GLY A 107 5.84 -3.18 10.81
N THR A 108 4.99 -3.13 11.82
CA THR A 108 4.83 -1.96 12.71
C THR A 108 5.41 -2.22 14.08
N VAL A 109 5.83 -1.15 14.74
CA VAL A 109 6.25 -1.13 16.15
C VAL A 109 5.60 0.05 16.87
N ASP A 110 5.47 -0.07 18.19
CA ASP A 110 4.91 1.00 19.00
C ASP A 110 5.80 2.24 18.99
N ILE A 111 5.15 3.40 18.91
CA ILE A 111 5.81 4.70 19.07
C ILE A 111 5.98 4.95 20.57
N ALA A 112 7.23 5.07 21.02
CA ALA A 112 7.54 5.43 22.40
C ALA A 112 6.89 6.77 22.77
N GLY A 113 6.28 6.82 23.96
CA GLY A 113 5.56 8.00 24.44
C GLY A 113 4.10 8.10 23.98
N THR A 114 3.57 7.09 23.31
CA THR A 114 2.16 6.97 22.94
C THR A 114 1.52 5.72 23.54
N VAL A 115 0.20 5.61 23.47
CA VAL A 115 -0.53 4.44 23.92
C VAL A 115 -1.03 3.64 22.70
N GLY A 116 -0.20 2.68 22.26
CA GLY A 116 -0.53 1.75 21.18
C GLY A 116 -0.71 2.43 19.82
N GLU A 117 -0.06 3.57 19.56
CA GLU A 117 0.13 4.09 18.22
C GLU A 117 1.41 3.52 17.64
N THR A 118 1.47 3.31 16.33
CA THR A 118 2.55 2.58 15.69
C THR A 118 3.23 3.39 14.59
N THR A 119 4.48 3.06 14.34
CA THR A 119 5.24 3.45 13.14
C THR A 119 5.71 2.22 12.41
N THR A 120 6.00 2.36 11.12
CA THR A 120 6.38 1.23 10.26
C THR A 120 7.90 1.13 10.12
N GLN A 121 8.42 -0.09 10.21
CA GLN A 121 9.84 -0.41 10.07
C GLN A 121 10.21 -0.87 8.66
N GLY A 122 11.51 -0.83 8.34
CA GLY A 122 12.06 -1.39 7.10
C GLY A 122 12.82 -0.38 6.24
N LEU A 123 13.13 0.82 6.76
CA LEU A 123 13.94 1.81 6.04
C LEU A 123 15.42 1.40 5.95
N ASP A 124 15.90 0.64 6.95
CA ASP A 124 17.29 0.17 6.95
C ASP A 124 17.57 -0.73 5.74
N SER A 125 18.62 -0.39 4.99
CA SER A 125 19.02 -1.09 3.76
C SER A 125 17.93 -1.18 2.69
N LEU A 126 16.89 -0.34 2.74
CA LEU A 126 15.77 -0.39 1.81
C LEU A 126 16.22 -0.19 0.36
N GLY A 127 17.14 0.74 0.09
CA GLY A 127 17.65 0.98 -1.26
C GLY A 127 18.29 -0.27 -1.87
N ALA A 128 19.14 -0.97 -1.11
CA ALA A 128 19.77 -2.20 -1.58
C ALA A 128 18.75 -3.33 -1.83
N ARG A 129 17.69 -3.41 -1.01
CA ARG A 129 16.58 -4.37 -1.23
C ARG A 129 15.76 -4.00 -2.48
N CYS A 130 15.44 -2.71 -2.65
CA CYS A 130 14.68 -2.25 -3.81
C CYS A 130 15.43 -2.51 -5.12
N ALA A 131 16.75 -2.32 -5.17
CA ALA A 131 17.56 -2.65 -6.34
C ALA A 131 17.43 -4.13 -6.72
N LYS A 132 17.54 -5.05 -5.74
CA LYS A 132 17.36 -6.49 -5.97
C LYS A 132 15.94 -6.85 -6.43
N TYR A 133 14.93 -6.21 -5.87
CA TYR A 133 13.54 -6.45 -6.28
C TYR A 133 13.26 -5.94 -7.70
N TYR A 134 13.87 -4.81 -8.08
CA TYR A 134 13.80 -4.31 -9.44
C TYR A 134 14.45 -5.29 -10.44
N GLU A 135 15.63 -5.82 -10.12
CA GLU A 135 16.31 -6.86 -10.90
C GLU A 135 15.47 -8.15 -11.02
N ALA A 136 14.77 -8.54 -9.94
CA ALA A 136 13.85 -9.68 -9.93
C ALA A 136 12.56 -9.42 -10.73
N GLY A 137 12.33 -8.20 -11.22
CA GLY A 137 11.23 -7.86 -12.10
C GLY A 137 10.10 -7.06 -11.47
N ALA A 138 10.17 -6.70 -10.20
CA ALA A 138 9.21 -5.78 -9.58
C ALA A 138 9.33 -4.37 -10.18
N ARG A 139 8.19 -3.66 -10.26
CA ARG A 139 8.12 -2.27 -10.78
C ARG A 139 7.36 -1.34 -9.86
N PHE A 140 6.75 -1.83 -8.81
CA PHE A 140 6.16 -1.01 -7.77
C PHE A 140 6.36 -1.63 -6.40
N ALA A 141 6.28 -0.81 -5.36
CA ALA A 141 6.46 -1.23 -3.98
C ALA A 141 5.26 -0.82 -3.12
N LYS A 142 5.04 -1.56 -2.02
CA LYS A 142 4.00 -1.23 -1.05
C LYS A 142 4.61 -1.11 0.35
N TRP A 143 4.19 -0.06 1.02
CA TRP A 143 4.52 0.23 2.42
C TRP A 143 3.28 0.76 3.13
N ARG A 144 2.85 0.06 4.18
CA ARG A 144 1.67 0.41 4.96
C ARG A 144 2.07 1.16 6.23
N ALA A 145 1.56 2.37 6.40
CA ALA A 145 1.53 3.05 7.69
C ALA A 145 0.15 2.82 8.35
N VAL A 146 0.14 2.56 9.64
CA VAL A 146 -1.07 2.22 10.37
C VAL A 146 -1.32 3.28 11.44
N LEU A 147 -2.50 3.91 11.36
CA LEU A 147 -2.97 4.89 12.32
C LEU A 147 -4.32 4.44 12.89
N LYS A 148 -4.72 4.95 14.03
CA LYS A 148 -6.01 4.62 14.63
C LYS A 148 -6.70 5.87 15.14
N ILE A 149 -8.03 5.85 15.20
CA ILE A 149 -8.84 6.84 15.90
C ILE A 149 -9.12 6.27 17.29
N GLY A 150 -8.75 7.02 18.33
CA GLY A 150 -8.91 6.61 19.72
C GLY A 150 -9.80 7.58 20.50
N PRO A 151 -10.04 7.29 21.78
CA PRO A 151 -10.90 8.12 22.65
C PRO A 151 -10.24 9.43 23.08
N GLY A 152 -8.94 9.58 22.88
CA GLY A 152 -8.19 10.81 23.11
C GLY A 152 -8.09 11.67 21.87
N ALA A 153 -6.86 12.04 21.50
CA ALA A 153 -6.59 12.85 20.31
C ALA A 153 -5.91 12.03 19.18
N GLU A 154 -6.09 10.70 19.20
CA GLU A 154 -5.49 9.82 18.19
C GLU A 154 -6.21 9.96 16.82
N PRO A 155 -5.45 9.88 15.72
CA PRO A 155 -4.01 9.77 15.68
C PRO A 155 -3.33 11.05 16.20
N SER A 156 -2.34 10.88 17.13
CA SER A 156 -1.59 12.02 17.70
C SER A 156 -0.76 12.74 16.64
N GLU A 157 -0.39 13.99 16.91
CA GLU A 157 0.54 14.74 16.05
C GLU A 157 1.85 13.98 15.83
N LEU A 158 2.35 13.30 16.88
CA LEU A 158 3.58 12.50 16.80
C LEU A 158 3.40 11.32 15.84
N ALA A 159 2.31 10.57 15.95
CA ALA A 159 2.03 9.43 15.08
C ALA A 159 1.83 9.88 13.62
N VAL A 160 1.08 10.96 13.39
CA VAL A 160 0.88 11.53 12.06
C VAL A 160 2.21 11.93 11.44
N LYS A 161 3.05 12.66 12.18
CA LYS A 161 4.35 13.14 11.70
C LYS A 161 5.30 11.99 11.39
N GLN A 162 5.47 11.03 12.29
CA GLN A 162 6.39 9.90 12.08
C GLN A 162 5.98 9.02 10.89
N ASN A 163 4.70 8.75 10.73
CA ASN A 163 4.21 7.95 9.62
C ASN A 163 4.28 8.69 8.28
N ALA A 164 3.97 9.99 8.25
CA ALA A 164 4.11 10.81 7.06
C ALA A 164 5.58 10.90 6.60
N GLU A 165 6.49 11.11 7.54
CA GLU A 165 7.95 11.14 7.28
C GLU A 165 8.45 9.78 6.79
N GLY A 166 8.02 8.69 7.43
CA GLY A 166 8.37 7.33 7.02
C GLY A 166 7.92 7.01 5.59
N LEU A 167 6.68 7.38 5.23
CA LEU A 167 6.13 7.22 3.88
C LEU A 167 6.90 8.02 2.84
N ALA A 168 7.28 9.25 3.14
CA ALA A 168 8.04 10.09 2.21
C ALA A 168 9.46 9.55 1.97
N ARG A 169 10.16 9.15 3.03
CA ARG A 169 11.49 8.53 2.92
C ARG A 169 11.44 7.23 2.12
N TYR A 170 10.50 6.36 2.42
CA TYR A 170 10.27 5.14 1.67
C TYR A 170 10.01 5.43 0.18
N ALA A 171 9.13 6.39 -0.11
CA ALA A 171 8.75 6.71 -1.48
C ALA A 171 9.96 7.16 -2.32
N LEU A 172 10.77 8.06 -1.79
CA LEU A 172 11.96 8.54 -2.50
C LEU A 172 12.98 7.42 -2.74
N ILE A 173 13.25 6.57 -1.73
CA ILE A 173 14.16 5.43 -1.88
C ILE A 173 13.66 4.46 -2.97
N CYS A 174 12.35 4.19 -3.02
CA CYS A 174 11.77 3.36 -4.08
C CYS A 174 11.97 3.99 -5.46
N GLN A 175 11.71 5.28 -5.61
CA GLN A 175 11.86 5.99 -6.89
C GLN A 175 13.31 6.00 -7.38
N GLU A 176 14.28 6.17 -6.50
CA GLU A 176 15.70 6.07 -6.84
C GLU A 176 16.11 4.69 -7.37
N ASN A 177 15.34 3.65 -7.06
CA ASN A 177 15.55 2.27 -7.47
C ASN A 177 14.53 1.75 -8.51
N GLY A 178 13.78 2.63 -9.16
CA GLY A 178 12.88 2.29 -10.27
C GLY A 178 11.54 1.65 -9.85
N LEU A 179 11.17 1.74 -8.58
CA LEU A 179 9.90 1.21 -8.07
C LEU A 179 8.91 2.34 -7.79
N VAL A 180 7.72 2.26 -8.38
CA VAL A 180 6.60 3.17 -8.05
C VAL A 180 6.14 2.90 -6.62
N PRO A 181 6.22 3.86 -5.70
CA PRO A 181 5.76 3.64 -4.32
C PRO A 181 4.23 3.74 -4.22
N ILE A 182 3.59 2.72 -3.63
CA ILE A 182 2.25 2.87 -3.07
C ILE A 182 2.39 3.56 -1.71
N VAL A 183 1.86 4.75 -1.60
CA VAL A 183 1.76 5.52 -0.36
C VAL A 183 0.46 5.12 0.34
N GLU A 184 0.57 4.35 1.44
CA GLU A 184 -0.58 3.76 2.12
C GLU A 184 -0.68 4.23 3.58
N PRO A 185 -1.19 5.47 3.83
CA PRO A 185 -1.52 5.93 5.18
C PRO A 185 -2.90 5.39 5.57
N GLU A 186 -2.97 4.21 6.17
CA GLU A 186 -4.22 3.58 6.54
C GLU A 186 -4.65 3.97 7.96
N ILE A 187 -5.85 4.54 8.07
CA ILE A 187 -6.54 4.70 9.34
C ILE A 187 -7.44 3.48 9.54
N LEU A 188 -7.25 2.77 10.64
CA LEU A 188 -8.01 1.56 10.96
C LEU A 188 -9.49 1.87 11.12
N THR A 189 -10.31 0.92 10.69
CA THR A 189 -11.77 0.98 10.85
C THR A 189 -12.25 0.48 12.22
N ASP A 190 -11.32 0.05 13.10
CA ASP A 190 -11.64 -0.41 14.44
C ASP A 190 -12.07 0.75 15.33
N GLY A 191 -13.02 0.49 16.23
CA GLY A 191 -13.46 1.45 17.24
C GLY A 191 -14.84 2.05 16.98
N PRO A 192 -15.31 2.90 17.93
CA PRO A 192 -16.69 3.40 17.93
C PRO A 192 -16.85 4.76 17.22
N HIS A 193 -15.85 5.25 16.52
CA HIS A 193 -15.86 6.57 15.90
C HIS A 193 -16.95 6.69 14.80
N ASP A 194 -17.48 7.88 14.63
CA ASP A 194 -18.40 8.17 13.53
C ASP A 194 -17.65 8.54 12.23
N ILE A 195 -18.40 8.61 11.12
CA ILE A 195 -17.85 8.92 9.81
C ILE A 195 -17.18 10.30 9.75
N LYS A 196 -17.65 11.28 10.53
CA LYS A 196 -17.07 12.62 10.56
C LYS A 196 -15.70 12.62 11.22
N ALA A 197 -15.53 11.86 12.29
CA ALA A 197 -14.22 11.66 12.92
C ALA A 197 -13.23 10.96 11.96
N CYS A 198 -13.69 9.95 11.23
CA CYS A 198 -12.88 9.31 10.21
C CYS A 198 -12.48 10.26 9.08
N ALA A 199 -13.42 11.09 8.59
CA ALA A 199 -13.13 12.08 7.55
C ALA A 199 -12.09 13.10 8.02
N ALA A 200 -12.28 13.68 9.21
CA ALA A 200 -11.36 14.68 9.77
C ALA A 200 -9.94 14.10 10.00
N ALA A 201 -9.84 12.87 10.51
CA ALA A 201 -8.56 12.20 10.69
C ALA A 201 -7.90 11.91 9.34
N THR A 202 -8.65 11.45 8.34
CA THR A 202 -8.14 11.16 6.99
C THR A 202 -7.61 12.40 6.32
N GLU A 203 -8.35 13.52 6.37
CA GLU A 203 -7.93 14.80 5.83
C GLU A 203 -6.62 15.28 6.44
N ARG A 204 -6.53 15.28 7.78
CA ARG A 204 -5.31 15.68 8.51
C ARG A 204 -4.11 14.80 8.15
N VAL A 205 -4.29 13.49 8.10
CA VAL A 205 -3.23 12.53 7.76
C VAL A 205 -2.76 12.73 6.33
N LEU A 206 -3.68 12.83 5.36
CA LEU A 206 -3.32 13.04 3.96
C LEU A 206 -2.60 14.36 3.74
N ALA A 207 -3.04 15.46 4.40
CA ALA A 207 -2.34 16.75 4.34
C ALA A 207 -0.89 16.64 4.82
N ALA A 208 -0.65 15.96 5.95
CA ALA A 208 0.69 15.75 6.48
C ALA A 208 1.54 14.86 5.55
N VAL A 209 0.96 13.80 4.99
CA VAL A 209 1.65 12.90 4.05
C VAL A 209 2.08 13.65 2.79
N TYR A 210 1.17 14.37 2.14
CA TYR A 210 1.51 15.13 0.93
C TYR A 210 2.51 16.26 1.20
N LYS A 211 2.42 16.89 2.39
CA LYS A 211 3.46 17.84 2.79
C LYS A 211 4.82 17.17 2.87
N SER A 212 4.93 16.03 3.56
CA SER A 212 6.19 15.29 3.68
C SER A 212 6.72 14.78 2.33
N LEU A 213 5.83 14.30 1.43
CA LEU A 213 6.23 13.91 0.07
C LEU A 213 6.85 15.07 -0.70
N ASN A 214 6.25 16.27 -0.60
CA ASN A 214 6.77 17.48 -1.24
C ASN A 214 8.09 17.95 -0.62
N ASP A 215 8.20 17.94 0.70
CA ASP A 215 9.42 18.32 1.42
C ASP A 215 10.61 17.41 1.03
N HIS A 216 10.34 16.11 0.80
CA HIS A 216 11.31 15.13 0.30
C HIS A 216 11.49 15.15 -1.22
N LYS A 217 10.77 16.01 -1.94
CA LYS A 217 10.85 16.15 -3.40
C LYS A 217 10.50 14.86 -4.15
N VAL A 218 9.57 14.08 -3.62
CA VAL A 218 9.05 12.87 -4.28
C VAL A 218 8.34 13.26 -5.58
N LEU A 219 8.59 12.52 -6.65
CA LEU A 219 7.89 12.65 -7.94
C LEU A 219 6.46 12.12 -7.78
N LEU A 220 5.48 13.03 -7.59
CA LEU A 220 4.10 12.65 -7.28
C LEU A 220 3.43 11.88 -8.42
N GLU A 221 3.73 12.21 -9.67
CA GLU A 221 3.23 11.52 -10.87
C GLU A 221 3.75 10.08 -10.98
N GLY A 222 4.81 9.75 -10.27
CA GLY A 222 5.38 8.40 -10.14
C GLY A 222 5.01 7.72 -8.83
N THR A 223 3.85 8.04 -8.23
CA THR A 223 3.32 7.43 -6.99
C THR A 223 1.92 6.86 -7.20
N LEU A 224 1.51 6.00 -6.28
CA LEU A 224 0.11 5.55 -6.13
C LEU A 224 -0.34 5.85 -4.70
N LEU A 225 -1.53 6.41 -4.54
CA LEU A 225 -2.13 6.62 -3.22
C LEU A 225 -3.11 5.50 -2.91
N LYS A 226 -2.96 4.88 -1.75
CA LYS A 226 -3.91 3.89 -1.21
C LYS A 226 -4.37 4.31 0.18
N PRO A 227 -5.38 5.20 0.29
CA PRO A 227 -5.95 5.58 1.58
C PRO A 227 -6.95 4.52 2.06
N ASN A 228 -7.37 4.67 3.33
CA ASN A 228 -8.55 3.96 3.83
C ASN A 228 -9.84 4.49 3.19
N MET A 229 -10.89 3.69 3.24
CA MET A 229 -12.26 4.19 3.03
C MET A 229 -12.69 5.03 4.22
N VAL A 230 -13.38 6.14 3.96
CA VAL A 230 -13.97 6.98 5.02
C VAL A 230 -15.30 6.37 5.44
N THR A 231 -15.32 5.72 6.61
CA THR A 231 -16.47 5.00 7.14
C THR A 231 -16.61 5.23 8.64
N PRO A 232 -17.77 4.96 9.23
CA PRO A 232 -17.85 4.77 10.68
C PRO A 232 -16.97 3.61 11.13
N GLY A 233 -16.53 3.62 12.37
CA GLY A 233 -15.81 2.50 12.97
C GLY A 233 -16.70 1.25 13.08
N SER A 234 -16.05 0.08 13.16
CA SER A 234 -16.74 -1.22 13.25
C SER A 234 -17.67 -1.32 14.46
N ASP A 235 -17.33 -0.64 15.56
CA ASP A 235 -18.08 -0.63 16.81
C ASP A 235 -19.01 0.59 16.94
N SER A 236 -19.19 1.36 15.87
CA SER A 236 -20.05 2.54 15.87
C SER A 236 -21.51 2.15 16.02
N PRO A 237 -22.26 2.74 16.96
CA PRO A 237 -23.70 2.46 17.14
C PRO A 237 -24.56 2.99 15.99
N LYS A 238 -24.03 3.88 15.14
CA LYS A 238 -24.76 4.43 14.00
C LYS A 238 -24.74 3.47 12.82
N ALA A 239 -25.91 3.07 12.37
CA ALA A 239 -26.05 2.31 11.12
C ALA A 239 -25.41 3.10 9.95
N ARG A 240 -24.73 2.40 9.06
CA ARG A 240 -24.17 2.98 7.82
C ARG A 240 -25.34 3.47 6.95
N TRP A 241 -25.40 4.77 6.73
CA TRP A 241 -26.37 5.36 5.82
C TRP A 241 -25.68 5.71 4.50
N ARG A 242 -26.05 4.98 3.45
CA ARG A 242 -25.42 5.08 2.12
C ARG A 242 -25.32 6.49 1.55
N GLY A 243 -26.33 7.35 1.81
CA GLY A 243 -26.32 8.73 1.31
C GLY A 243 -25.35 9.65 2.02
N GLY A 244 -25.01 9.38 3.31
CA GLY A 244 -24.04 10.16 4.06
C GLY A 244 -22.60 9.79 3.71
N ASP A 245 -22.35 8.50 3.43
CA ASP A 245 -21.02 8.01 3.09
C ASP A 245 -20.50 8.62 1.78
N SER A 246 -21.36 8.71 0.74
CA SER A 246 -20.95 9.24 -0.56
C SER A 246 -20.58 10.73 -0.51
N GLY A 247 -21.26 11.52 0.31
CA GLY A 247 -20.96 12.94 0.47
C GLY A 247 -19.62 13.20 1.15
N VAL A 248 -19.25 12.35 2.13
CA VAL A 248 -17.98 12.48 2.86
C VAL A 248 -16.80 12.05 1.99
N HIS A 249 -16.94 10.97 1.22
CA HIS A 249 -15.89 10.55 0.27
C HIS A 249 -15.63 11.59 -0.81
N GLY A 250 -16.67 12.25 -1.34
CA GLY A 250 -16.52 13.30 -2.34
C GLY A 250 -15.80 14.54 -1.84
N GLY A 251 -16.03 14.92 -0.58
CA GLY A 251 -15.40 16.10 0.04
C GLY A 251 -13.93 15.90 0.37
N GLY A 252 -13.57 14.76 0.95
CA GLY A 252 -12.18 14.44 1.33
C GLY A 252 -11.26 14.21 0.13
N ALA A 253 -11.75 13.52 -0.89
CA ALA A 253 -10.97 13.23 -2.09
C ALA A 253 -10.73 14.49 -2.95
N ALA A 254 -11.70 15.41 -3.00
CA ALA A 254 -11.58 16.63 -3.79
C ALA A 254 -10.56 17.62 -3.22
N ALA A 255 -10.33 17.62 -1.89
CA ALA A 255 -9.41 18.57 -1.27
C ALA A 255 -7.94 18.23 -1.49
N HIS A 256 -7.60 16.96 -1.71
CA HIS A 256 -6.20 16.50 -1.76
C HIS A 256 -5.84 15.68 -3.01
N GLY A 257 -6.82 15.22 -3.79
CA GLY A 257 -6.59 14.47 -5.04
C GLY A 257 -6.31 15.34 -6.28
N ALA A 258 -6.49 16.66 -6.17
CA ALA A 258 -6.36 17.57 -7.32
C ALA A 258 -4.90 17.92 -7.68
N ALA A 259 -3.92 17.52 -6.89
CA ALA A 259 -2.51 17.84 -7.16
C ALA A 259 -1.80 16.84 -8.08
N GLY A 260 -2.40 15.69 -8.38
CA GLY A 260 -1.75 14.63 -9.14
C GLY A 260 -2.44 14.20 -10.44
N GLY A 261 -3.46 14.89 -10.88
CA GLY A 261 -4.25 14.41 -12.01
C GLY A 261 -4.76 15.45 -12.98
N ALA A 262 -3.93 16.35 -13.49
CA ALA A 262 -4.33 17.14 -14.65
C ALA A 262 -3.15 17.76 -15.41
N ARG A 263 -3.01 17.33 -16.60
CA ARG A 263 -2.38 17.85 -17.83
C ARG A 263 -0.95 17.48 -18.05
#